data_e358cb2f23a878c65d260209bd7fe137
#
_entry.id   e358cb2f23a878c65d260209bd7fe137
#
_cell.length_a   1.000
_cell.length_b   1.000
_cell.length_c   1.000
_cell.angle_alpha   90.00
_cell.angle_beta   90.00
_cell.angle_gamma   90.00
#
_symmetry.space_group_name_H-M   'P 1'
#
loop_
_entity.id
_entity.type
_entity.pdbx_description
1 polymer ?
#
loop_
_entity_poly.entity_id
_entity_poly.type
_entity_poly.pdbx_seq_one_letter_code
_entity_poly.pdbx_strand_id
1 'polypeptide(L)'
;MKTRSLGESFRCAFQGVVFVLRTERNMALHFLAAVLTLLVAALLRVTLLELACLTLTIAVVLVCELTNTALEILCDIVCRDLEP
;
A
#
# COMPACT_ATOMS: atom_id res chain seq x y z
N MET A 1 -5.65 -11.27 -25.33
CA MET A 1 -5.31 -11.13 -23.92
C MET A 1 -5.84 -12.31 -23.13
N LYS A 2 -4.98 -12.99 -22.42
CA LYS A 2 -5.43 -14.12 -21.62
C LYS A 2 -6.12 -13.63 -20.35
N THR A 3 -7.25 -14.23 -20.04
CA THR A 3 -7.94 -13.94 -18.80
C THR A 3 -7.21 -14.63 -17.65
N ARG A 4 -6.86 -13.87 -16.65
CA ARG A 4 -6.22 -14.43 -15.46
C ARG A 4 -7.28 -14.98 -14.51
N SER A 5 -6.95 -16.03 -13.80
CA SER A 5 -7.79 -16.49 -12.72
C SER A 5 -7.77 -15.47 -11.58
N LEU A 6 -8.78 -15.49 -10.73
CA LEU A 6 -8.84 -14.60 -9.57
C LEU A 6 -7.66 -14.82 -8.65
N GLY A 7 -7.25 -16.08 -8.46
CA GLY A 7 -6.08 -16.41 -7.64
C GLY A 7 -4.79 -15.82 -8.19
N GLU A 8 -4.61 -15.84 -9.51
CA GLU A 8 -3.44 -15.24 -10.14
C GLU A 8 -3.43 -13.74 -9.98
N SER A 9 -4.60 -13.10 -10.08
CA SER A 9 -4.72 -11.66 -9.90
C SER A 9 -4.33 -11.26 -8.48
N PHE A 10 -4.81 -11.99 -7.48
CA PHE A 10 -4.44 -11.73 -6.09
C PHE A 10 -2.96 -11.95 -5.85
N ARG A 11 -2.40 -12.99 -6.45
CA ARG A 11 -0.97 -13.26 -6.33
C ARG A 11 -0.13 -12.12 -6.90
N CYS A 12 -0.51 -11.63 -8.07
CA CYS A 12 0.19 -10.50 -8.69
C CYS A 12 0.08 -9.24 -7.84
N ALA A 13 -1.09 -8.97 -7.29
CA ALA A 13 -1.30 -7.82 -6.43
C ALA A 13 -0.45 -7.94 -5.16
N PHE A 14 -0.41 -9.11 -4.56
CA PHE A 14 0.40 -9.34 -3.36
C PHE A 14 1.89 -9.15 -3.65
N GLN A 15 2.36 -9.67 -4.78
CA GLN A 15 3.74 -9.50 -5.19
C GLN A 15 4.10 -8.04 -5.41
N GLY A 16 3.16 -7.27 -5.99
CA GLY A 16 3.34 -5.83 -6.17
C GLY A 16 3.49 -5.09 -4.85
N VAL A 17 2.66 -5.43 -3.86
CA VAL A 17 2.74 -4.84 -2.53
C VAL A 17 4.08 -5.18 -1.87
N VAL A 18 4.49 -6.43 -1.94
CA VAL A 18 5.77 -6.87 -1.37
C VAL A 18 6.93 -6.13 -2.04
N PHE A 19 6.87 -5.98 -3.36
CA PHE A 19 7.90 -5.26 -4.10
C PHE A 19 8.01 -3.80 -3.62
N VAL A 20 6.88 -3.12 -3.47
CA VAL A 20 6.88 -1.73 -3.00
C VAL A 20 7.43 -1.63 -1.58
N LEU A 21 7.04 -2.55 -0.69
CA LEU A 21 7.53 -2.56 0.68
C LEU A 21 9.04 -2.78 0.76
N ARG A 22 9.60 -3.52 -0.17
CA ARG A 22 11.03 -3.78 -0.21
C ARG A 22 11.84 -2.66 -0.85
N THR A 23 11.27 -2.00 -1.85
CA THR A 23 11.99 -0.96 -2.60
C THR A 23 11.75 0.44 -2.07
N GLU A 24 10.57 0.69 -1.50
CA GLU A 24 10.20 1.99 -0.98
C GLU A 24 10.29 2.00 0.54
N ARG A 25 11.37 2.60 1.05
CA ARG A 25 11.61 2.68 2.48
C ARG A 25 10.48 3.42 3.21
N ASN A 26 10.00 4.52 2.61
CA ASN A 26 8.92 5.30 3.20
C ASN A 26 7.64 4.48 3.36
N MET A 27 7.31 3.69 2.35
CA MET A 27 6.12 2.84 2.41
C MET A 27 6.25 1.79 3.51
N ALA A 28 7.44 1.19 3.66
CA ALA A 28 7.69 0.22 4.73
C ALA A 28 7.53 0.86 6.10
N LEU A 29 8.02 2.09 6.28
CA LEU A 29 7.90 2.82 7.54
C LEU A 29 6.44 3.17 7.84
N HIS A 30 5.67 3.59 6.83
CA HIS A 30 4.24 3.87 6.99
C HIS A 30 3.47 2.62 7.37
N PHE A 31 3.77 1.51 6.74
CA PHE A 31 3.14 0.24 7.05
C PHE A 31 3.44 -0.19 8.48
N LEU A 32 4.70 -0.08 8.90
CA LEU A 32 5.10 -0.41 10.27
C LEU A 32 4.38 0.49 11.28
N ALA A 33 4.30 1.79 11.00
CA ALA A 33 3.59 2.73 11.87
C ALA A 33 2.11 2.37 11.98
N ALA A 34 1.50 1.94 10.87
CA ALA A 34 0.10 1.51 10.87
C ALA A 34 -0.11 0.30 11.77
N VAL A 35 0.76 -0.70 11.66
CA VAL A 35 0.67 -1.90 12.48
C VAL A 35 0.83 -1.56 13.97
N LEU A 36 1.81 -0.72 14.28
CA LEU A 36 2.04 -0.31 15.66
C LEU A 36 0.85 0.48 16.22
N THR A 37 0.27 1.36 15.42
CA THR A 37 -0.90 2.13 15.81
C THR A 37 -2.08 1.22 16.14
N LEU A 38 -2.33 0.21 15.29
CA LEU A 38 -3.41 -0.74 15.51
C LEU A 38 -3.17 -1.59 16.75
N LEU A 39 -1.91 -1.99 17.00
CA LEU A 39 -1.57 -2.75 18.20
C LEU A 39 -1.81 -1.93 19.47
N VAL A 40 -1.38 -0.67 19.47
CA VAL A 40 -1.59 0.23 20.61
C VAL A 40 -3.08 0.45 20.83
N ALA A 41 -3.84 0.67 19.77
CA ALA A 41 -5.29 0.83 19.86
C ALA A 41 -5.96 -0.38 20.49
N ALA A 42 -5.53 -1.58 20.10
CA ALA A 42 -6.06 -2.82 20.66
C ALA A 42 -5.73 -2.93 22.15
N LEU A 43 -4.51 -2.56 22.55
CA LEU A 43 -4.09 -2.60 23.94
C LEU A 43 -4.86 -1.58 24.80
N LEU A 44 -5.17 -0.41 24.24
CA LEU A 44 -5.93 0.63 24.92
C LEU A 44 -7.42 0.35 24.94
N ARG A 45 -7.87 -0.72 24.26
CA ARG A 45 -9.27 -1.12 24.21
C ARG A 45 -10.18 0.00 23.70
N VAL A 46 -9.77 0.61 22.58
CA VAL A 46 -10.60 1.63 21.92
C VAL A 46 -11.93 1.01 21.47
N THR A 47 -12.95 1.83 21.33
CA THR A 47 -14.25 1.34 20.87
C THR A 47 -14.16 0.83 19.44
N LEU A 48 -15.14 0.01 19.07
CA LEU A 48 -15.20 -0.53 17.70
C LEU A 48 -15.28 0.59 16.67
N LEU A 49 -16.04 1.64 16.98
CA LEU A 49 -16.17 2.80 16.10
C LEU A 49 -14.82 3.52 15.94
N GLU A 50 -14.09 3.73 17.04
CA GLU A 50 -12.76 4.34 16.99
C GLU A 50 -11.80 3.51 16.18
N LEU A 51 -11.84 2.18 16.35
CA LEU A 51 -10.99 1.26 15.59
C LEU A 51 -11.31 1.32 14.10
N ALA A 52 -12.60 1.38 13.76
CA ALA A 52 -13.05 1.50 12.39
C ALA A 52 -12.53 2.79 11.74
N CYS A 53 -12.62 3.91 12.47
CA CYS A 53 -12.13 5.20 12.00
C CYS A 53 -10.62 5.18 11.79
N LEU A 54 -9.86 4.60 12.72
CA LEU A 54 -8.42 4.47 12.61
C LEU A 54 -8.03 3.61 11.39
N THR A 55 -8.69 2.47 11.24
CA THR A 55 -8.42 1.56 10.14
C THR A 55 -8.71 2.22 8.80
N LEU A 56 -9.83 2.93 8.70
CA LEU A 56 -10.19 3.63 7.47
C LEU A 56 -9.17 4.72 7.14
N THR A 57 -8.74 5.49 8.14
CA THR A 57 -7.74 6.54 7.95
C THR A 57 -6.42 5.94 7.46
N ILE A 58 -5.96 4.87 8.10
CA ILE A 58 -4.74 4.18 7.69
C ILE A 58 -4.86 3.66 6.27
N ALA A 59 -6.00 3.06 5.93
CA ALA A 59 -6.22 2.53 4.59
C ALA A 59 -6.16 3.63 3.54
N VAL A 60 -6.78 4.77 3.79
CA VAL A 60 -6.76 5.91 2.86
C VAL A 60 -5.33 6.41 2.67
N VAL A 61 -4.57 6.56 3.75
CA VAL A 61 -3.19 7.03 3.67
C VAL A 61 -2.33 6.06 2.87
N LEU A 62 -2.45 4.76 3.13
CA LEU A 62 -1.68 3.74 2.41
C LEU A 62 -2.03 3.70 0.93
N VAL A 63 -3.33 3.83 0.60
CA VAL A 63 -3.76 3.86 -0.80
C VAL A 63 -3.19 5.08 -1.50
N CYS A 64 -3.20 6.24 -0.85
CA CYS A 64 -2.62 7.46 -1.41
C CYS A 64 -1.11 7.29 -1.66
N GLU A 65 -0.40 6.72 -0.70
CA GLU A 65 1.04 6.46 -0.85
C GLU A 65 1.33 5.49 -1.98
N LEU A 66 0.56 4.40 -2.07
CA LEU A 66 0.72 3.43 -3.15
C LEU A 66 0.44 4.05 -4.51
N THR A 67 -0.62 4.86 -4.60
CA THR A 67 -0.96 5.56 -5.84
C THR A 67 0.15 6.50 -6.25
N ASN A 68 0.69 7.26 -5.31
CA ASN A 68 1.79 8.18 -5.58
C ASN A 68 3.01 7.42 -6.11
N THR A 69 3.36 6.32 -5.47
CA THR A 69 4.49 5.49 -5.90
C THR A 69 4.25 4.91 -7.29
N ALA A 70 3.05 4.43 -7.55
CA ALA A 70 2.70 3.89 -8.86
C ALA A 70 2.81 4.96 -9.96
N LEU A 71 2.36 6.17 -9.67
CA LEU A 71 2.47 7.28 -10.62
C LEU A 71 3.92 7.68 -10.87
N GLU A 72 4.76 7.67 -9.84
CA GLU A 72 6.19 7.95 -10.01
C GLU A 72 6.87 6.92 -10.91
N ILE A 73 6.58 5.65 -10.69
CA ILE A 73 7.13 4.58 -11.50
C ILE A 73 6.66 4.71 -12.95
N LEU A 74 5.38 5.00 -13.13
CA LEU A 74 4.82 5.16 -14.48
C LEU A 74 5.47 6.36 -15.19
N CYS A 75 5.64 7.47 -14.50
CA CYS A 75 6.30 8.65 -15.06
C CYS A 75 7.74 8.34 -15.47
N ASP A 76 8.45 7.60 -14.63
CA ASP A 76 9.83 7.21 -14.96
C ASP A 76 9.90 6.38 -16.23
N ILE A 77 8.99 5.42 -16.38
CA ILE A 77 8.93 4.56 -17.56
C ILE A 77 8.62 5.40 -18.81
N VAL A 78 7.61 6.27 -18.71
CA VAL A 78 7.22 7.13 -19.84
C VAL A 78 8.35 8.07 -20.22
N CYS A 79 9.01 8.68 -19.24
CA CYS A 79 10.12 9.60 -19.52
C CYS A 79 11.28 8.90 -20.19
N ARG A 80 11.57 7.67 -19.81
CA ARG A 80 12.63 6.89 -20.47
C ARG A 80 12.31 6.62 -21.93
N ASP A 81 11.05 6.29 -22.20
CA ASP A 81 10.62 6.01 -23.57
C ASP A 81 10.64 7.24 -24.45
N LEU A 82 10.40 8.42 -23.86
CA LEU A 82 10.34 9.68 -24.60
C LEU A 82 11.72 10.30 -24.84
N GLU A 83 12.73 9.96 -24.04
CA GLU A 83 14.07 10.50 -24.21
C GLU A 83 14.79 9.80 -25.36
N PRO A 84 15.46 10.59 -26.23
CA PRO A 84 16.22 9.99 -27.32
C PRO A 84 17.46 9.25 -26.86
#